data_1457eabc696533ba854daf8081caf09c
#
_entry.id   1457eabc696533ba854daf8081caf09c
#
_cell.length_a   1.000
_cell.length_b   1.000
_cell.length_c   1.000
_cell.angle_alpha   90.00
_cell.angle_beta   90.00
_cell.angle_gamma   90.00
#
_symmetry.space_group_name_H-M   'P 1'
#
loop_
_entity.id
_entity.type
_entity.pdbx_description
1 polymer ?
#
loop_
_entity_poly.entity_id
_entity_poly.type
_entity_poly.pdbx_seq_one_letter_code
_entity_poly.pdbx_strand_id
1 'polypeptide(L)'
;MKSWATVAIPPLDKRFVLPELSLWDTARAGNFPLPNKNLYRIYVCGITPYDATHLGHAATYLTFDLAHRYLRARGAQVRFVQNITDIDDPLLERATRDGVDWKELAQSQIELFRGDMVNLHVLPPDHYIGVVEAMDLVTSAISTLSERGSTYSVDNDLYFSVHADKKFGSRSHLAHEE
;
A
#
# COMPACT_ATOMS: atom_id res chain seq x y z
N MET A 1 -9.91 -0.93 -10.09
CA MET A 1 -8.84 -1.02 -11.13
C MET A 1 -8.40 -2.49 -11.28
N LYS A 2 -7.93 -2.93 -12.47
CA LYS A 2 -7.38 -4.28 -12.65
C LYS A 2 -5.92 -4.32 -12.26
N SER A 3 -5.50 -5.37 -11.53
CA SER A 3 -4.09 -5.67 -11.28
C SER A 3 -3.45 -6.38 -12.48
N TRP A 4 -2.27 -6.95 -12.31
CA TRP A 4 -1.58 -7.73 -13.34
C TRP A 4 -1.97 -9.22 -13.28
N ALA A 5 -1.50 -9.99 -14.26
CA ALA A 5 -1.78 -11.41 -14.34
C ALA A 5 -1.12 -12.18 -13.18
N THR A 6 -1.82 -13.17 -12.66
CA THR A 6 -1.25 -14.05 -11.62
C THR A 6 -0.16 -14.94 -12.21
N VAL A 7 0.82 -15.27 -11.38
CA VAL A 7 1.87 -16.24 -11.70
C VAL A 7 1.59 -17.57 -11.01
N ALA A 8 1.98 -18.66 -11.67
CA ALA A 8 1.89 -19.99 -11.08
C ALA A 8 2.89 -20.11 -9.92
N ILE A 9 2.41 -20.54 -8.76
CA ILE A 9 3.26 -20.87 -7.62
C ILE A 9 3.41 -22.38 -7.60
N PRO A 10 4.63 -22.93 -7.78
CA PRO A 10 4.84 -24.36 -7.62
C PRO A 10 4.57 -24.76 -6.19
N PRO A 11 4.01 -25.95 -5.95
CA PRO A 11 3.80 -26.45 -4.59
C PRO A 11 5.15 -26.63 -3.90
N LEU A 12 5.19 -26.28 -2.62
CA LEU A 12 6.36 -26.55 -1.81
C LEU A 12 6.50 -28.07 -1.58
N ASP A 13 7.70 -28.60 -1.73
CA ASP A 13 7.97 -30.01 -1.40
C ASP A 13 7.68 -30.25 0.09
N LYS A 14 6.89 -31.30 0.38
CA LYS A 14 6.46 -31.65 1.74
C LYS A 14 7.61 -31.97 2.72
N ARG A 15 8.83 -32.15 2.20
CA ARG A 15 10.04 -32.30 3.02
C ARG A 15 10.46 -31.03 3.72
N PHE A 16 10.04 -29.86 3.22
CA PHE A 16 10.37 -28.58 3.83
C PHE A 16 9.33 -28.23 4.90
N VAL A 17 9.80 -28.12 6.15
CA VAL A 17 9.01 -27.59 7.25
C VAL A 17 9.37 -26.12 7.39
N LEU A 18 8.37 -25.26 7.15
CA LEU A 18 8.56 -23.82 7.29
C LEU A 18 8.40 -23.40 8.77
N PRO A 19 9.40 -22.72 9.36
CA PRO A 19 9.31 -22.22 10.73
C PRO A 19 8.23 -21.12 10.85
N GLU A 20 8.03 -20.58 12.03
CA GLU A 20 7.17 -19.41 12.22
C GLU A 20 7.80 -18.17 11.58
N LEU A 21 6.97 -17.39 10.88
CA LEU A 21 7.41 -16.12 10.33
C LEU A 21 7.38 -15.05 11.41
N SER A 22 8.55 -14.47 11.70
CA SER A 22 8.66 -13.29 12.56
C SER A 22 8.89 -12.05 11.72
N LEU A 23 8.18 -10.98 12.04
CA LEU A 23 8.31 -9.68 11.38
C LEU A 23 8.56 -8.59 12.42
N TRP A 24 9.18 -7.50 11.96
CA TRP A 24 9.32 -6.31 12.77
C TRP A 24 7.96 -5.68 13.03
N ASP A 25 7.67 -5.42 14.29
CA ASP A 25 6.48 -4.71 14.75
C ASP A 25 6.92 -3.34 15.28
N THR A 26 6.59 -2.28 14.55
CA THR A 26 6.97 -0.91 14.91
C THR A 26 6.39 -0.50 16.24
N ALA A 27 5.12 -0.85 16.53
CA ALA A 27 4.47 -0.48 17.79
C ALA A 27 5.13 -1.11 19.02
N ARG A 28 5.76 -2.28 18.87
CA ARG A 28 6.46 -3.02 19.92
C ARG A 28 7.98 -2.92 19.81
N ALA A 29 8.49 -2.21 18.79
CA ALA A 29 9.92 -2.00 18.52
C ALA A 29 10.74 -3.31 18.54
N GLY A 30 10.28 -4.36 17.85
CA GLY A 30 10.98 -5.63 17.83
C GLY A 30 10.44 -6.64 16.83
N ASN A 31 11.16 -7.74 16.65
CA ASN A 31 10.71 -8.86 15.83
C ASN A 31 9.83 -9.80 16.64
N PHE A 32 8.65 -10.09 16.15
CA PHE A 32 7.69 -10.97 16.80
C PHE A 32 7.12 -11.99 15.83
N PRO A 33 6.88 -13.23 16.27
CA PRO A 33 6.21 -14.22 15.44
C PRO A 33 4.79 -13.76 15.10
N LEU A 34 4.38 -13.95 13.86
CA LEU A 34 3.01 -13.72 13.46
C LEU A 34 2.08 -14.74 14.12
N PRO A 35 0.96 -14.30 14.70
CA PRO A 35 -0.04 -15.23 15.24
C PRO A 35 -0.50 -16.21 14.16
N ASN A 36 -0.61 -17.48 14.49
CA ASN A 36 -1.12 -18.47 13.52
C ASN A 36 -2.61 -18.22 13.24
N LYS A 37 -2.93 -18.01 11.96
CA LYS A 37 -4.28 -17.69 11.48
C LYS A 37 -4.57 -18.44 10.18
N ASN A 38 -5.84 -18.78 9.97
CA ASN A 38 -6.29 -19.35 8.70
C ASN A 38 -6.34 -18.30 7.56
N LEU A 39 -6.53 -17.03 7.91
CA LEU A 39 -6.59 -15.90 6.97
C LEU A 39 -5.73 -14.74 7.47
N TYR A 40 -4.78 -14.34 6.64
CA TYR A 40 -4.03 -13.09 6.81
C TYR A 40 -4.54 -12.04 5.84
N ARG A 41 -4.55 -10.79 6.30
CA ARG A 41 -4.81 -9.62 5.46
C ARG A 41 -3.53 -8.81 5.38
N ILE A 42 -3.04 -8.60 4.16
CA ILE A 42 -1.85 -7.82 3.87
C ILE A 42 -2.31 -6.57 3.12
N TYR A 43 -1.88 -5.41 3.59
CA TYR A 43 -1.98 -4.15 2.87
C TYR A 43 -0.58 -3.64 2.61
N VAL A 44 -0.29 -3.31 1.36
CA VAL A 44 0.99 -2.71 0.95
C VAL A 44 0.67 -1.42 0.22
N CYS A 45 1.29 -0.32 0.64
CA CYS A 45 1.18 0.94 -0.07
C CYS A 45 1.67 0.78 -1.51
N GLY A 46 0.90 1.33 -2.45
CA GLY A 46 1.26 1.37 -3.85
C GLY A 46 2.20 2.52 -4.19
N ILE A 47 2.36 2.78 -5.47
CA ILE A 47 3.16 3.88 -5.99
C ILE A 47 2.30 5.14 -6.19
N THR A 48 2.96 6.30 -6.22
CA THR A 48 2.46 7.51 -6.90
C THR A 48 3.01 7.48 -8.32
N PRO A 49 2.19 7.32 -9.35
CA PRO A 49 2.64 7.01 -10.71
C PRO A 49 3.04 8.27 -11.49
N TYR A 50 4.02 9.02 -10.96
CA TYR A 50 4.56 10.22 -11.61
C TYR A 50 5.86 9.95 -12.39
N ASP A 51 6.55 8.85 -12.10
CA ASP A 51 7.79 8.45 -12.77
C ASP A 51 7.96 6.93 -12.76
N ALA A 52 8.91 6.42 -13.55
CA ALA A 52 9.26 5.02 -13.60
C ALA A 52 9.68 4.49 -12.22
N THR A 53 9.31 3.23 -11.97
CA THR A 53 9.73 2.54 -10.74
C THR A 53 11.24 2.26 -10.76
N HIS A 54 11.82 2.11 -9.59
CA HIS A 54 13.23 1.82 -9.40
C HIS A 54 13.43 0.63 -8.44
N LEU A 55 14.68 0.22 -8.22
CA LEU A 55 15.03 -0.94 -7.39
C LEU A 55 14.47 -0.87 -5.96
N GLY A 56 14.26 0.31 -5.40
CA GLY A 56 13.61 0.48 -4.10
C GLY A 56 12.17 -0.02 -4.10
N HIS A 57 11.41 0.27 -5.17
CA HIS A 57 10.06 -0.28 -5.34
C HIS A 57 10.10 -1.81 -5.50
N ALA A 58 11.02 -2.32 -6.32
CA ALA A 58 11.20 -3.76 -6.49
C ALA A 58 11.50 -4.45 -5.15
N ALA A 59 12.40 -3.91 -4.34
CA ALA A 59 12.74 -4.44 -3.02
C ALA A 59 11.53 -4.51 -2.10
N THR A 60 10.70 -3.44 -2.08
CA THR A 60 9.46 -3.40 -1.28
C THR A 60 8.51 -4.51 -1.72
N TYR A 61 8.15 -4.56 -3.01
CA TYR A 61 7.13 -5.50 -3.47
C TYR A 61 7.58 -6.95 -3.41
N LEU A 62 8.86 -7.25 -3.69
CA LEU A 62 9.42 -8.59 -3.53
C LEU A 62 9.45 -9.03 -2.06
N THR A 63 9.73 -8.13 -1.13
CA THR A 63 9.71 -8.46 0.30
C THR A 63 8.31 -8.88 0.76
N PHE A 64 7.28 -8.14 0.38
CA PHE A 64 5.89 -8.49 0.72
C PHE A 64 5.40 -9.71 -0.06
N ASP A 65 5.84 -9.91 -1.31
CA ASP A 65 5.55 -11.11 -2.09
C ASP A 65 6.14 -12.37 -1.43
N LEU A 66 7.37 -12.30 -0.93
CA LEU A 66 7.96 -13.39 -0.16
C LEU A 66 7.15 -13.73 1.09
N ALA A 67 6.71 -12.72 1.85
CA ALA A 67 5.86 -12.93 3.01
C ALA A 67 4.52 -13.56 2.61
N HIS A 68 3.90 -13.08 1.52
CA HIS A 68 2.66 -13.63 0.97
C HIS A 68 2.80 -15.10 0.59
N ARG A 69 3.84 -15.45 -0.18
CA ARG A 69 4.15 -16.83 -0.59
C ARG A 69 4.42 -17.72 0.61
N TYR A 70 5.17 -17.23 1.59
CA TYR A 70 5.50 -17.96 2.80
C TYR A 70 4.24 -18.33 3.59
N LEU A 71 3.33 -17.40 3.81
CA LEU A 71 2.08 -17.65 4.51
C LEU A 71 1.20 -18.66 3.76
N ARG A 72 1.11 -18.56 2.43
CA ARG A 72 0.39 -19.54 1.59
C ARG A 72 1.03 -20.93 1.65
N ALA A 73 2.35 -21.01 1.61
CA ALA A 73 3.08 -22.27 1.71
C ALA A 73 2.87 -22.97 3.08
N ARG A 74 2.58 -22.20 4.13
CA ARG A 74 2.15 -22.72 5.45
C ARG A 74 0.67 -23.11 5.50
N GLY A 75 -0.05 -23.03 4.40
CA GLY A 75 -1.46 -23.42 4.31
C GLY A 75 -2.46 -22.33 4.66
N ALA A 76 -2.03 -21.09 4.92
CA ALA A 76 -2.93 -19.99 5.20
C ALA A 76 -3.52 -19.39 3.92
N GLN A 77 -4.73 -18.85 4.03
CA GLN A 77 -5.26 -17.93 3.03
C GLN A 77 -4.67 -16.53 3.24
N VAL A 78 -4.40 -15.83 2.16
CA VAL A 78 -3.92 -14.45 2.21
C VAL A 78 -4.82 -13.60 1.34
N ARG A 79 -5.35 -12.51 1.89
CA ARG A 79 -6.02 -11.45 1.16
C ARG A 79 -5.08 -10.27 1.05
N PHE A 80 -4.65 -9.98 -0.15
CA PHE A 80 -3.70 -8.92 -0.44
C PHE A 80 -4.40 -7.71 -1.08
N VAL A 81 -4.19 -6.54 -0.50
CA VAL A 81 -4.73 -5.27 -0.96
C VAL A 81 -3.58 -4.30 -1.21
N GLN A 82 -3.64 -3.59 -2.32
CA GLN A 82 -2.69 -2.55 -2.68
C GLN A 82 -3.45 -1.37 -3.31
N ASN A 83 -3.07 -0.15 -2.92
CA ASN A 83 -3.58 1.06 -3.57
C ASN A 83 -2.66 1.53 -4.70
N ILE A 84 -3.13 2.50 -5.47
CA ILE A 84 -2.34 3.40 -6.32
C ILE A 84 -2.75 4.81 -5.96
N THR A 85 -1.76 5.68 -5.74
CA THR A 85 -1.99 7.11 -5.52
C THR A 85 -1.97 7.82 -6.86
N ASP A 86 -3.02 7.56 -7.66
CA ASP A 86 -3.18 8.04 -9.04
C ASP A 86 -3.70 9.49 -9.14
N ILE A 87 -3.69 10.21 -8.02
CA ILE A 87 -3.77 11.67 -7.91
C ILE A 87 -2.97 12.11 -6.70
N ASP A 88 -1.98 12.98 -6.92
CA ASP A 88 -1.09 13.51 -5.88
C ASP A 88 -0.27 14.68 -6.45
N ASP A 89 0.24 15.57 -5.59
CA ASP A 89 0.98 16.76 -6.03
C ASP A 89 2.16 16.44 -6.96
N PRO A 90 3.05 15.45 -6.66
CA PRO A 90 4.16 15.11 -7.55
C PRO A 90 3.73 14.70 -8.96
N LEU A 91 2.56 14.04 -9.11
CA LEU A 91 2.01 13.66 -10.40
C LEU A 91 1.52 14.91 -11.18
N LEU A 92 0.81 15.82 -10.51
CA LEU A 92 0.27 17.04 -11.10
C LEU A 92 1.40 18.00 -11.52
N GLU A 93 2.42 18.15 -10.66
CA GLU A 93 3.62 18.94 -10.96
C GLU A 93 4.38 18.39 -12.17
N ARG A 94 4.57 17.08 -12.22
CA ARG A 94 5.23 16.39 -13.33
C ARG A 94 4.46 16.60 -14.64
N ALA A 95 3.15 16.38 -14.63
CA ALA A 95 2.29 16.57 -15.79
C ALA A 95 2.33 18.01 -16.31
N THR A 96 2.28 18.99 -15.40
CA THR A 96 2.39 20.41 -15.73
C THR A 96 3.74 20.75 -16.35
N ARG A 97 4.84 20.28 -15.76
CA ARG A 97 6.21 20.48 -16.25
C ARG A 97 6.40 19.94 -17.66
N ASP A 98 5.86 18.74 -17.91
CA ASP A 98 6.06 18.03 -19.18
C ASP A 98 4.99 18.41 -20.23
N GLY A 99 3.98 19.21 -19.85
CA GLY A 99 2.90 19.67 -20.75
C GLY A 99 1.98 18.53 -21.20
N VAL A 100 1.73 17.52 -20.34
CA VAL A 100 0.91 16.36 -20.63
C VAL A 100 -0.32 16.29 -19.72
N ASP A 101 -1.34 15.54 -20.12
CA ASP A 101 -2.48 15.25 -19.25
C ASP A 101 -2.05 14.32 -18.11
N TRP A 102 -2.39 14.69 -16.87
CA TRP A 102 -1.97 13.95 -15.69
C TRP A 102 -2.57 12.54 -15.61
N LYS A 103 -3.79 12.33 -16.15
CA LYS A 103 -4.43 11.02 -16.17
C LYS A 103 -3.76 10.09 -17.16
N GLU A 104 -3.36 10.61 -18.32
CA GLU A 104 -2.60 9.86 -19.32
C GLU A 104 -1.21 9.50 -18.77
N LEU A 105 -0.55 10.44 -18.10
CA LEU A 105 0.72 10.19 -17.41
C LEU A 105 0.56 9.09 -16.37
N ALA A 106 -0.39 9.24 -15.45
CA ALA A 106 -0.65 8.24 -14.41
C ALA A 106 -0.90 6.86 -15.01
N GLN A 107 -1.78 6.76 -16.02
CA GLN A 107 -2.11 5.51 -16.66
C GLN A 107 -0.87 4.85 -17.31
N SER A 108 -0.03 5.63 -17.98
CA SER A 108 1.19 5.12 -18.61
C SER A 108 2.17 4.53 -17.58
N GLN A 109 2.35 5.22 -16.44
CA GLN A 109 3.24 4.78 -15.37
C GLN A 109 2.66 3.56 -14.61
N ILE A 110 1.34 3.47 -14.46
CA ILE A 110 0.67 2.29 -13.89
C ILE A 110 0.88 1.07 -14.78
N GLU A 111 0.77 1.21 -16.11
CA GLU A 111 1.02 0.09 -17.03
C GLU A 111 2.50 -0.35 -17.00
N LEU A 112 3.43 0.61 -16.92
CA LEU A 112 4.85 0.29 -16.74
C LEU A 112 5.08 -0.50 -15.44
N PHE A 113 4.55 -0.02 -14.32
CA PHE A 113 4.62 -0.71 -13.03
C PHE A 113 4.05 -2.13 -13.09
N ARG A 114 2.88 -2.32 -13.73
CA ARG A 114 2.29 -3.66 -13.91
C ARG A 114 3.21 -4.59 -14.69
N GLY A 115 3.85 -4.08 -15.75
CA GLY A 115 4.85 -4.80 -16.53
C GLY A 115 6.04 -5.22 -15.66
N ASP A 116 6.53 -4.33 -14.81
CA ASP A 116 7.63 -4.62 -13.88
C ASP A 116 7.23 -5.72 -12.88
N MET A 117 6.02 -5.67 -12.33
CA MET A 117 5.53 -6.69 -11.38
C MET A 117 5.37 -8.06 -12.06
N VAL A 118 4.93 -8.10 -13.31
CA VAL A 118 4.89 -9.34 -14.12
C VAL A 118 6.29 -9.90 -14.32
N ASN A 119 7.23 -9.06 -14.72
CA ASN A 119 8.63 -9.46 -14.98
C ASN A 119 9.33 -9.96 -13.72
N LEU A 120 9.02 -9.37 -12.56
CA LEU A 120 9.51 -9.79 -11.25
C LEU A 120 8.75 -11.00 -10.67
N HIS A 121 7.72 -11.49 -11.37
CA HIS A 121 6.87 -12.60 -10.90
C HIS A 121 6.19 -12.33 -9.55
N VAL A 122 5.91 -11.08 -9.23
CA VAL A 122 5.18 -10.68 -8.02
C VAL A 122 3.71 -11.09 -8.13
N LEU A 123 3.15 -11.66 -7.08
CA LEU A 123 1.74 -12.03 -7.01
C LEU A 123 0.85 -10.77 -7.06
N PRO A 124 -0.20 -10.76 -7.88
CA PRO A 124 -1.09 -9.62 -7.94
C PRO A 124 -1.91 -9.50 -6.65
N PRO A 125 -2.29 -8.26 -6.25
CA PRO A 125 -3.25 -8.07 -5.18
C PRO A 125 -4.66 -8.54 -5.57
N ASP A 126 -5.43 -9.03 -4.60
CA ASP A 126 -6.84 -9.35 -4.76
C ASP A 126 -7.67 -8.07 -5.00
N HIS A 127 -7.26 -6.97 -4.38
CA HIS A 127 -7.86 -5.64 -4.57
C HIS A 127 -6.75 -4.64 -4.88
N TYR A 128 -6.84 -4.04 -6.06
CA TYR A 128 -5.94 -3.02 -6.58
C TYR A 128 -6.75 -1.77 -6.88
N ILE A 129 -6.61 -0.72 -6.05
CA ILE A 129 -7.57 0.38 -5.98
C ILE A 129 -6.84 1.71 -6.14
N GLY A 130 -7.25 2.52 -7.13
CA GLY A 130 -6.80 3.90 -7.31
C GLY A 130 -7.49 4.86 -6.34
N VAL A 131 -6.84 5.95 -5.97
CA VAL A 131 -7.44 7.02 -5.17
C VAL A 131 -8.60 7.67 -5.93
N VAL A 132 -8.45 7.89 -7.23
CA VAL A 132 -9.53 8.46 -8.09
C VAL A 132 -10.77 7.57 -8.06
N GLU A 133 -10.60 6.24 -8.11
CA GLU A 133 -11.69 5.27 -8.01
C GLU A 133 -12.36 5.29 -6.62
N ALA A 134 -11.59 5.58 -5.58
CA ALA A 134 -12.06 5.61 -4.18
C ALA A 134 -12.50 7.00 -3.71
N MET A 135 -12.55 8.02 -4.57
CA MET A 135 -12.75 9.42 -4.18
C MET A 135 -14.05 9.65 -3.40
N ASP A 136 -15.14 9.00 -3.77
CA ASP A 136 -16.41 9.12 -3.04
C ASP A 136 -16.31 8.58 -1.61
N LEU A 137 -15.54 7.50 -1.42
CA LEU A 137 -15.28 6.94 -0.10
C LEU A 137 -14.41 7.89 0.74
N VAL A 138 -13.37 8.47 0.12
CA VAL A 138 -12.46 9.42 0.77
C VAL A 138 -13.21 10.67 1.20
N THR A 139 -14.00 11.29 0.31
CA THR A 139 -14.78 12.50 0.62
C THR A 139 -15.82 12.25 1.71
N SER A 140 -16.50 11.10 1.70
CA SER A 140 -17.41 10.69 2.75
C SER A 140 -16.71 10.55 4.12
N ALA A 141 -15.51 9.97 4.14
CA ALA A 141 -14.72 9.84 5.35
C ALA A 141 -14.27 11.22 5.88
N ILE A 142 -13.85 12.13 4.99
CA ILE A 142 -13.48 13.51 5.35
C ILE A 142 -14.69 14.24 5.97
N SER A 143 -15.87 14.14 5.35
CA SER A 143 -17.10 14.74 5.90
C SER A 143 -17.39 14.24 7.31
N THR A 144 -17.27 12.93 7.54
CA THR A 144 -17.44 12.33 8.87
C THR A 144 -16.43 12.88 9.89
N LEU A 145 -15.17 13.07 9.50
CA LEU A 145 -14.14 13.65 10.37
C LEU A 145 -14.45 15.11 10.70
N SER A 146 -14.92 15.87 9.71
CA SER A 146 -15.30 17.27 9.89
C SER A 146 -16.50 17.42 10.83
N GLU A 147 -17.52 16.60 10.68
CA GLU A 147 -18.69 16.56 11.60
C GLU A 147 -18.29 16.23 13.05
N ARG A 148 -17.22 15.49 13.25
CA ARG A 148 -16.66 15.15 14.56
C ARG A 148 -15.73 16.22 15.13
N GLY A 149 -15.52 17.32 14.41
CA GLY A 149 -14.60 18.39 14.82
C GLY A 149 -13.12 17.98 14.78
N SER A 150 -12.78 16.98 13.96
CA SER A 150 -11.41 16.46 13.84
C SER A 150 -10.62 17.10 12.71
N THR A 151 -11.17 18.13 12.07
CA THR A 151 -10.52 18.86 10.97
C THR A 151 -10.47 20.35 11.26
N TYR A 152 -9.54 21.04 10.60
CA TYR A 152 -9.45 22.51 10.58
C TYR A 152 -9.04 22.96 9.18
N SER A 153 -9.30 24.24 8.86
CA SER A 153 -8.93 24.81 7.57
C SER A 153 -7.80 25.82 7.72
N VAL A 154 -6.88 25.80 6.75
CA VAL A 154 -5.88 26.84 6.55
C VAL A 154 -6.03 27.30 5.10
N ASP A 155 -6.38 28.55 4.91
CA ASP A 155 -6.78 29.08 3.60
C ASP A 155 -7.92 28.27 2.97
N ASN A 156 -7.66 27.60 1.85
CA ASN A 156 -8.63 26.75 1.14
C ASN A 156 -8.41 25.25 1.40
N ASP A 157 -7.40 24.88 2.18
CA ASP A 157 -7.04 23.51 2.45
C ASP A 157 -7.64 22.99 3.75
N LEU A 158 -7.97 21.71 3.77
CA LEU A 158 -8.54 21.04 4.93
C LEU A 158 -7.53 20.08 5.52
N TYR A 159 -7.28 20.22 6.82
CA TYR A 159 -6.30 19.43 7.56
C TYR A 159 -6.97 18.61 8.68
N PHE A 160 -6.41 17.43 8.94
CA PHE A 160 -6.78 16.66 10.12
C PHE A 160 -6.05 17.21 11.35
N SER A 161 -6.80 17.43 12.44
CA SER A 161 -6.22 17.82 13.72
C SER A 161 -5.62 16.59 14.43
N VAL A 162 -4.30 16.47 14.44
CA VAL A 162 -3.60 15.37 15.12
C VAL A 162 -3.92 15.30 16.61
N HIS A 163 -4.28 16.43 17.24
CA HIS A 163 -4.69 16.50 18.63
C HIS A 163 -6.09 15.94 18.91
N ALA A 164 -6.90 15.71 17.87
CA ALA A 164 -8.20 15.05 18.00
C ALA A 164 -8.07 13.56 18.33
N ASP A 165 -6.94 12.94 18.01
CA ASP A 165 -6.61 11.57 18.37
C ASP A 165 -5.48 11.52 19.42
N LYS A 166 -5.83 11.22 20.68
CA LYS A 166 -4.85 11.09 21.77
C LYS A 166 -3.79 10.00 21.55
N LYS A 167 -4.01 9.11 20.60
CA LYS A 167 -3.09 8.01 20.23
C LYS A 167 -2.31 8.30 18.95
N PHE A 168 -2.49 9.47 18.35
CA PHE A 168 -1.75 9.84 17.14
C PHE A 168 -0.24 9.73 17.41
N GLY A 169 0.49 9.16 16.48
CA GLY A 169 1.95 8.95 16.60
C GLY A 169 2.39 7.82 17.54
N SER A 170 1.51 7.30 18.42
CA SER A 170 1.88 6.31 19.45
C SER A 170 2.46 5.01 18.88
N ARG A 171 2.04 4.59 17.69
CA ARG A 171 2.55 3.39 17.02
C ARG A 171 3.92 3.61 16.38
N SER A 172 4.20 4.82 15.95
CA SER A 172 5.45 5.20 15.29
C SER A 172 6.46 5.78 16.27
N HIS A 173 6.11 5.84 17.56
CA HIS A 173 6.92 6.44 18.62
C HIS A 173 7.27 7.91 18.33
N LEU A 174 6.39 8.64 17.62
CA LEU A 174 6.54 10.06 17.38
C LEU A 174 6.29 10.85 18.68
N ALA A 175 7.14 11.81 18.96
CA ALA A 175 6.89 12.78 20.01
C ALA A 175 5.75 13.73 19.59
N HIS A 176 5.01 14.26 20.59
CA HIS A 176 3.90 15.19 20.34
C HIS A 176 4.34 16.53 19.72
N GLU A 177 5.65 16.79 19.65
CA GLU A 177 6.25 18.03 19.14
C GLU A 177 6.86 17.87 17.74
N GLU A 178 6.78 16.69 17.14
CA GLU A 178 7.18 16.38 15.77
C GLU A 178 5.94 16.23 14.88
#